data_f023141c3189e88732e5dd0148257c38
#
_entry.id   f023141c3189e88732e5dd0148257c38
#
_cell.length_a   1.000
_cell.length_b   1.000
_cell.length_c   1.000
_cell.angle_alpha   90.00
_cell.angle_beta   90.00
_cell.angle_gamma   90.00
#
_symmetry.space_group_name_H-M   'P 1'
#
loop_
_entity.id
_entity.type
_entity.pdbx_description
1 polymer ?
#
loop_
_entity_poly.entity_id
_entity_poly.type
_entity_poly.pdbx_seq_one_letter_code
_entity_poly.pdbx_strand_id
1 'polypeptide(L)'
;DKNYENLRYEGFGPFNIAIIIETLTDNKNRSASSIRTVLQKNGGRLGESGSATHLFYNCGVIRIDKGKLSEEEIFEIATNSGAKDCFNFDNYHEIVSEKDDFYKIKSEFEKKLDNFDHSGIEWRPFTYLDLDKDQSEKIVEILESLEELDDVQNVYTNADLGNIKL
;
A
#
# COMPACT_ATOMS: atom_id res chain seq x y z
N ASP A 1 25.42 12.52 -11.92
CA ASP A 1 24.77 11.98 -10.75
C ASP A 1 23.39 12.56 -10.57
N LYS A 2 22.41 11.68 -10.55
CA LYS A 2 21.03 12.07 -10.36
C LYS A 2 20.67 12.01 -8.89
N ASN A 3 20.05 13.07 -8.41
CA ASN A 3 19.56 13.12 -7.04
C ASN A 3 18.14 12.61 -7.01
N TYR A 4 17.96 11.39 -6.51
CA TYR A 4 16.63 10.80 -6.35
C TYR A 4 16.03 11.22 -5.03
N GLU A 5 14.75 11.52 -5.06
CA GLU A 5 13.97 11.88 -3.88
C GLU A 5 12.76 10.97 -3.76
N ASN A 6 12.40 10.65 -2.53
CA ASN A 6 11.13 9.99 -2.24
C ASN A 6 10.08 11.08 -2.05
N LEU A 7 9.07 11.07 -2.89
CA LEU A 7 7.97 12.04 -2.84
C LEU A 7 6.63 11.32 -2.80
N ARG A 8 5.71 11.87 -2.04
CA ARG A 8 4.35 11.37 -1.97
C ARG A 8 3.42 12.36 -2.65
N TYR A 9 2.64 11.85 -3.59
CA TYR A 9 1.57 12.61 -4.23
C TYR A 9 0.24 12.08 -3.74
N GLU A 10 -0.75 12.96 -3.71
CA GLU A 10 -2.09 12.65 -3.24
C GLU A 10 -3.08 13.12 -4.29
N GLY A 11 -4.08 12.30 -4.56
CA GLY A 11 -5.06 12.64 -5.55
C GLY A 11 -6.37 11.91 -5.33
N PHE A 12 -7.26 12.12 -6.28
CA PHE A 12 -8.60 11.53 -6.26
C PHE A 12 -8.90 10.92 -7.62
N GLY A 13 -9.57 9.79 -7.59
CA GLY A 13 -10.10 9.18 -8.78
C GLY A 13 -11.59 9.47 -8.90
N PRO A 14 -12.26 8.87 -9.89
CA PRO A 14 -13.71 8.93 -9.97
C PRO A 14 -14.32 8.22 -8.76
N PHE A 15 -15.61 8.45 -8.54
CA PHE A 15 -16.38 7.83 -7.45
C PHE A 15 -15.92 8.24 -6.05
N ASN A 16 -15.30 9.41 -5.94
CA ASN A 16 -14.78 9.97 -4.67
C ASN A 16 -13.68 9.14 -4.00
N ILE A 17 -13.01 8.27 -4.73
CA ILE A 17 -11.91 7.52 -4.11
C ILE A 17 -10.68 8.40 -3.96
N ALA A 18 -9.94 8.15 -2.88
CA ALA A 18 -8.66 8.80 -2.61
C ALA A 18 -7.52 7.88 -3.02
N ILE A 19 -6.42 8.47 -3.48
CA ILE A 19 -5.24 7.74 -3.94
C ILE A 19 -4.00 8.39 -3.34
N ILE A 20 -3.11 7.56 -2.79
CA ILE A 20 -1.78 7.98 -2.36
C ILE A 20 -0.78 7.32 -3.29
N ILE A 21 0.15 8.12 -3.83
CA ILE A 21 1.14 7.65 -4.81
C ILE A 21 2.52 7.96 -4.27
N GLU A 22 3.30 6.93 -4.00
CA GLU A 22 4.68 7.07 -3.55
C GLU A 22 5.62 6.93 -4.73
N THR A 23 6.53 7.88 -4.86
CA THR A 23 7.47 7.92 -5.98
C THR A 23 8.91 7.97 -5.49
N LEU A 24 9.81 7.49 -6.35
CA LEU A 24 11.24 7.74 -6.25
C LEU A 24 11.63 8.40 -7.57
N THR A 25 12.01 9.66 -7.53
CA THR A 25 12.20 10.45 -8.75
C THR A 25 13.41 11.37 -8.68
N ASP A 26 14.04 11.56 -9.82
CA ASP A 26 15.07 12.57 -10.01
C ASP A 26 14.52 13.85 -10.67
N ASN A 27 13.20 13.86 -10.96
CA ASN A 27 12.54 15.00 -11.60
C ASN A 27 11.08 15.09 -11.11
N LYS A 28 10.89 15.88 -10.07
CA LYS A 28 9.55 16.03 -9.46
C LYS A 28 8.51 16.64 -10.40
N ASN A 29 8.94 17.50 -11.31
CA ASN A 29 8.01 18.11 -12.27
C ASN A 29 7.50 17.07 -13.28
N ARG A 30 8.36 16.16 -13.72
CA ARG A 30 7.98 15.06 -14.59
C ARG A 30 6.99 14.14 -13.88
N SER A 31 7.29 13.76 -12.66
CA SER A 31 6.43 12.88 -11.88
C SER A 31 5.04 13.50 -11.66
N ALA A 32 5.00 14.75 -11.23
CA ALA A 32 3.74 15.46 -11.01
C ALA A 32 2.92 15.55 -12.30
N SER A 33 3.56 15.87 -13.42
CA SER A 33 2.91 15.99 -14.72
C SER A 33 2.33 14.64 -15.19
N SER A 34 3.12 13.58 -15.07
CA SER A 34 2.71 12.23 -15.49
C SER A 34 1.54 11.73 -14.65
N ILE A 35 1.60 11.92 -13.34
CA ILE A 35 0.52 11.51 -12.43
C ILE A 35 -0.74 12.31 -12.70
N ARG A 36 -0.61 13.62 -12.85
CA ARG A 36 -1.75 14.50 -13.16
C ARG A 36 -2.45 14.06 -14.43
N THR A 37 -1.67 13.73 -15.48
CA THR A 37 -2.22 13.29 -16.76
C THR A 37 -3.05 12.03 -16.61
N VAL A 38 -2.52 11.02 -15.89
CA VAL A 38 -3.27 9.77 -15.67
C VAL A 38 -4.56 10.04 -14.92
N LEU A 39 -4.50 10.82 -13.85
CA LEU A 39 -5.69 11.08 -13.03
C LEU A 39 -6.75 11.88 -13.81
N GLN A 40 -6.35 12.95 -14.48
CA GLN A 40 -7.28 13.79 -15.25
C GLN A 40 -7.93 13.04 -16.40
N LYS A 41 -7.16 12.21 -17.08
CA LYS A 41 -7.67 11.39 -18.18
C LYS A 41 -8.75 10.40 -17.72
N ASN A 42 -8.72 10.04 -16.46
CA ASN A 42 -9.62 9.02 -15.90
C ASN A 42 -10.68 9.60 -14.95
N GLY A 43 -10.93 10.89 -15.04
CA GLY A 43 -11.99 11.52 -14.25
C GLY A 43 -11.60 11.89 -12.82
N GLY A 44 -10.30 11.89 -12.55
CA GLY A 44 -9.77 12.27 -11.25
C GLY A 44 -8.98 13.57 -11.28
N ARG A 45 -8.24 13.83 -10.23
CA ARG A 45 -7.41 15.02 -10.11
C ARG A 45 -6.28 14.82 -9.14
N LEU A 46 -5.18 15.53 -9.36
CA LEU A 46 -4.09 15.62 -8.40
C LEU A 46 -4.48 16.63 -7.33
N GLY A 47 -4.27 16.29 -6.08
CA GLY A 47 -4.57 17.14 -4.92
C GLY A 47 -3.31 17.69 -4.28
N GLU A 48 -3.53 18.51 -3.27
CA GLU A 48 -2.47 19.08 -2.46
C GLU A 48 -2.05 18.10 -1.35
N SER A 49 -0.87 18.33 -0.77
CA SER A 49 -0.38 17.54 0.35
C SER A 49 -1.38 17.61 1.52
N GLY A 50 -1.72 16.44 2.05
CA GLY A 50 -2.68 16.29 3.14
C GLY A 50 -4.13 16.14 2.69
N SER A 51 -4.44 16.35 1.41
CA SER A 51 -5.82 16.28 0.93
C SER A 51 -6.42 14.87 0.97
N ALA A 52 -5.58 13.85 0.87
CA ALA A 52 -6.01 12.45 0.90
C ALA A 52 -5.46 11.68 2.11
N THR A 53 -4.27 12.01 2.58
CA THR A 53 -3.61 11.25 3.65
C THR A 53 -4.37 11.25 4.96
N HIS A 54 -5.21 12.25 5.23
CA HIS A 54 -6.03 12.28 6.44
C HIS A 54 -7.05 11.14 6.50
N LEU A 55 -7.32 10.49 5.36
CA LEU A 55 -8.23 9.34 5.26
C LEU A 55 -7.53 8.01 5.51
N PHE A 56 -6.22 8.05 5.74
CA PHE A 56 -5.37 6.86 5.85
C PHE A 56 -4.54 6.88 7.13
N TYR A 57 -3.96 5.74 7.44
CA TYR A 57 -2.93 5.62 8.47
C TYR A 57 -1.78 4.78 7.95
N ASN A 58 -0.57 5.03 8.48
CA ASN A 58 0.58 4.19 8.18
C ASN A 58 0.58 2.96 9.09
N CYS A 59 0.99 1.83 8.55
CA CYS A 59 1.19 0.61 9.34
C CYS A 59 2.32 -0.22 8.73
N GLY A 60 2.91 -1.07 9.57
CA GLY A 60 3.85 -2.07 9.10
C GLY A 60 3.08 -3.31 8.66
N VAL A 61 3.50 -3.93 7.57
CA VAL A 61 2.89 -5.15 7.05
C VAL A 61 3.97 -6.16 6.70
N ILE A 62 3.81 -7.39 7.17
CA ILE A 62 4.68 -8.50 6.84
C ILE A 62 3.79 -9.64 6.33
N ARG A 63 4.09 -10.16 5.15
CA ARG A 63 3.41 -11.34 4.59
C ARG A 63 4.38 -12.50 4.51
N ILE A 64 3.94 -13.64 5.00
CA ILE A 64 4.74 -14.86 5.11
C ILE A 64 3.97 -16.00 4.45
N ASP A 65 4.63 -16.70 3.52
CA ASP A 65 4.06 -17.85 2.84
C ASP A 65 3.59 -18.90 3.85
N LYS A 66 2.44 -19.50 3.59
CA LYS A 66 1.80 -20.50 4.47
C LYS A 66 2.68 -21.68 4.81
N GLY A 67 3.58 -22.09 3.97
CA GLY A 67 4.39 -23.28 4.19
C GLY A 67 5.58 -23.09 5.10
N LYS A 68 5.91 -21.85 5.48
CA LYS A 68 7.17 -21.57 6.18
C LYS A 68 7.10 -21.71 7.70
N LEU A 69 6.02 -21.26 8.29
CA LEU A 69 5.78 -21.34 9.73
C LEU A 69 4.33 -21.72 9.97
N SER A 70 4.05 -22.38 11.10
CA SER A 70 2.69 -22.73 11.48
C SER A 70 1.94 -21.49 11.97
N GLU A 71 0.61 -21.57 11.98
CA GLU A 71 -0.23 -20.51 12.52
C GLU A 71 0.11 -20.21 13.99
N GLU A 72 0.42 -21.24 14.75
CA GLU A 72 0.79 -21.11 16.16
C GLU A 72 2.11 -20.36 16.33
N GLU A 73 3.12 -20.69 15.53
CA GLU A 73 4.40 -19.99 15.56
C GLU A 73 4.26 -18.52 15.16
N ILE A 74 3.50 -18.27 14.10
CA ILE A 74 3.24 -16.90 13.64
C ILE A 74 2.55 -16.09 14.73
N PHE A 75 1.50 -16.65 15.33
CA PHE A 75 0.73 -15.97 16.37
C PHE A 75 1.59 -15.68 17.61
N GLU A 76 2.41 -16.64 18.00
CA GLU A 76 3.28 -16.49 19.16
C GLU A 76 4.31 -15.39 18.94
N ILE A 77 5.00 -15.39 17.80
CA ILE A 77 5.99 -14.36 17.48
C ILE A 77 5.33 -12.98 17.38
N ALA A 78 4.19 -12.91 16.70
CA ALA A 78 3.45 -11.66 16.52
C ALA A 78 3.02 -11.09 17.88
N THR A 79 2.44 -11.91 18.74
CA THR A 79 1.97 -11.49 20.06
C THR A 79 3.12 -11.04 20.93
N ASN A 80 4.20 -11.83 21.00
CA ASN A 80 5.35 -11.54 21.86
C ASN A 80 6.13 -10.30 21.41
N SER A 81 6.11 -10.00 20.13
CA SER A 81 6.82 -8.83 19.60
C SER A 81 5.98 -7.55 19.55
N GLY A 82 4.69 -7.65 19.87
CA GLY A 82 3.83 -6.47 19.96
C GLY A 82 3.08 -6.10 18.70
N ALA A 83 2.83 -7.06 17.81
CA ALA A 83 2.03 -6.81 16.62
C ALA A 83 0.60 -6.42 16.98
N LYS A 84 -0.01 -5.60 16.13
CA LYS A 84 -1.36 -5.12 16.31
C LYS A 84 -2.41 -6.15 15.88
N ASP A 85 -2.18 -6.80 14.76
CA ASP A 85 -3.08 -7.81 14.19
C ASP A 85 -2.28 -8.91 13.50
N CYS A 86 -2.91 -10.07 13.38
CA CYS A 86 -2.35 -11.22 12.71
C CYS A 86 -3.48 -11.94 11.99
N PHE A 87 -3.38 -12.02 10.67
CA PHE A 87 -4.42 -12.63 9.83
C PHE A 87 -3.88 -13.85 9.11
N ASN A 88 -4.72 -14.87 8.96
CA ASN A 88 -4.40 -16.07 8.22
C ASN A 88 -5.27 -16.13 6.96
N PHE A 89 -4.62 -16.03 5.81
CA PHE A 89 -5.29 -16.18 4.51
C PHE A 89 -4.93 -17.53 3.90
N ASP A 90 -5.52 -17.88 2.78
CA ASP A 90 -5.31 -19.19 2.18
C ASP A 90 -3.84 -19.45 1.80
N ASN A 91 -3.15 -18.43 1.29
CA ASN A 91 -1.79 -18.57 0.77
C ASN A 91 -0.71 -17.93 1.62
N TYR A 92 -1.08 -17.09 2.57
CA TYR A 92 -0.10 -16.36 3.37
C TYR A 92 -0.68 -15.93 4.72
N HIS A 93 0.23 -15.66 5.65
CA HIS A 93 -0.09 -15.00 6.93
C HIS A 93 0.25 -13.51 6.77
N GLU A 94 -0.56 -12.65 7.35
CA GLU A 94 -0.29 -11.21 7.34
C GLU A 94 -0.18 -10.70 8.77
N ILE A 95 0.94 -10.08 9.09
CA ILE A 95 1.17 -9.46 10.39
C ILE A 95 1.13 -7.94 10.20
N VAL A 96 0.31 -7.27 10.98
CA VAL A 96 0.15 -5.82 10.93
C VAL A 96 0.66 -5.20 12.22
N SER A 97 1.42 -4.13 12.11
CA SER A 97 1.99 -3.44 13.26
C SER A 97 1.76 -1.94 13.18
N GLU A 98 1.93 -1.28 14.31
CA GLU A 98 2.13 0.17 14.28
C GLU A 98 3.41 0.45 13.50
N LYS A 99 3.46 1.58 12.83
CA LYS A 99 4.62 1.97 12.04
C LYS A 99 5.92 1.91 12.84
N ASP A 100 5.90 2.44 14.06
CA ASP A 100 7.10 2.55 14.88
C ASP A 100 7.62 1.20 15.40
N ASP A 101 6.77 0.19 15.43
CA ASP A 101 7.12 -1.15 15.89
C ASP A 101 7.53 -2.11 14.76
N PHE A 102 7.43 -1.66 13.52
CA PHE A 102 7.62 -2.52 12.36
C PHE A 102 8.98 -3.23 12.34
N TYR A 103 10.07 -2.49 12.49
CA TYR A 103 11.40 -3.08 12.38
C TYR A 103 11.72 -4.04 13.52
N LYS A 104 11.22 -3.75 14.70
CA LYS A 104 11.36 -4.63 15.87
C LYS A 104 10.65 -5.97 15.60
N ILE A 105 9.43 -5.92 15.10
CA ILE A 105 8.64 -7.12 14.81
C ILE A 105 9.28 -7.90 13.67
N LYS A 106 9.70 -7.22 12.63
CA LYS A 106 10.37 -7.84 11.49
C LYS A 106 11.63 -8.57 11.94
N SER A 107 12.44 -7.97 12.82
CA SER A 107 13.63 -8.60 13.38
C SER A 107 13.32 -9.92 14.08
N GLU A 108 12.20 -9.99 14.79
CA GLU A 108 11.83 -11.21 15.49
C GLU A 108 11.48 -12.33 14.51
N PHE A 109 10.80 -12.02 13.41
CA PHE A 109 10.54 -13.01 12.37
C PHE A 109 11.80 -13.40 11.60
N GLU A 110 12.74 -12.49 11.43
CA GLU A 110 14.02 -12.76 10.75
C GLU A 110 14.89 -13.78 11.48
N LYS A 111 14.63 -14.00 12.76
CA LYS A 111 15.31 -15.07 13.51
C LYS A 111 14.90 -16.47 13.04
N LYS A 112 13.73 -16.57 12.39
CA LYS A 112 13.17 -17.83 11.92
C LYS A 112 13.10 -17.94 10.40
N LEU A 113 13.15 -16.83 9.68
CA LEU A 113 12.94 -16.78 8.23
C LEU A 113 14.04 -15.97 7.55
N ASP A 114 14.47 -16.44 6.39
CA ASP A 114 15.46 -15.73 5.58
C ASP A 114 14.84 -14.60 4.76
N ASN A 115 13.58 -14.78 4.36
CA ASN A 115 12.90 -13.79 3.52
C ASN A 115 11.40 -13.81 3.78
N PHE A 116 10.74 -12.76 3.29
CA PHE A 116 9.30 -12.58 3.37
C PHE A 116 8.74 -12.41 1.96
N ASP A 117 7.46 -12.78 1.79
CA ASP A 117 6.77 -12.50 0.54
C ASP A 117 6.62 -10.99 0.33
N HIS A 118 6.42 -10.27 1.42
CA HIS A 118 6.33 -8.82 1.44
C HIS A 118 6.66 -8.31 2.83
N SER A 119 7.34 -7.19 2.91
CA SER A 119 7.50 -6.46 4.18
C SER A 119 7.70 -4.98 3.88
N GLY A 120 7.01 -4.13 4.62
CA GLY A 120 7.15 -2.69 4.43
C GLY A 120 6.11 -1.89 5.18
N ILE A 121 6.27 -0.57 5.09
CA ILE A 121 5.31 0.38 5.65
C ILE A 121 4.31 0.70 4.54
N GLU A 122 3.03 0.60 4.85
CA GLU A 122 1.95 0.86 3.91
C GLU A 122 1.02 1.95 4.43
N TRP A 123 0.21 2.49 3.51
CA TRP A 123 -0.92 3.33 3.84
C TRP A 123 -2.18 2.49 3.75
N ARG A 124 -3.02 2.53 4.77
CA ARG A 124 -4.32 1.83 4.77
C ARG A 124 -5.43 2.81 5.14
N PRO A 125 -6.57 2.74 4.47
CA PRO A 125 -7.66 3.65 4.79
C PRO A 125 -8.32 3.29 6.12
N PHE A 126 -8.81 4.31 6.82
CA PHE A 126 -9.64 4.07 8.00
C PHE A 126 -10.97 3.43 7.60
N THR A 127 -11.51 3.80 6.44
CA THR A 127 -12.77 3.27 5.93
C THR A 127 -12.64 3.00 4.44
N TYR A 128 -13.06 1.82 4.02
CA TYR A 128 -13.11 1.47 2.60
C TYR A 128 -14.42 1.93 1.99
N LEU A 129 -14.37 2.39 0.74
CA LEU A 129 -15.55 2.76 -0.02
C LEU A 129 -15.99 1.58 -0.89
N ASP A 130 -17.25 1.20 -0.77
CA ASP A 130 -17.83 0.14 -1.58
C ASP A 130 -18.08 0.63 -2.99
N LEU A 131 -17.68 -0.17 -3.96
CA LEU A 131 -17.86 0.10 -5.37
C LEU A 131 -18.53 -1.10 -6.03
N ASP A 132 -19.32 -0.87 -7.07
CA ASP A 132 -19.83 -1.98 -7.86
C ASP A 132 -18.72 -2.55 -8.74
N LYS A 133 -19.02 -3.63 -9.46
CA LYS A 133 -18.02 -4.32 -10.28
C LYS A 133 -17.41 -3.42 -11.34
N ASP A 134 -18.24 -2.67 -12.07
CA ASP A 134 -17.77 -1.80 -13.16
C ASP A 134 -16.90 -0.67 -12.61
N GLN A 135 -17.30 -0.06 -11.50
CA GLN A 135 -16.52 0.97 -10.82
C GLN A 135 -15.20 0.42 -10.33
N SER A 136 -15.20 -0.77 -9.74
CA SER A 136 -13.98 -1.42 -9.25
C SER A 136 -13.00 -1.69 -10.39
N GLU A 137 -13.50 -2.18 -11.53
CA GLU A 137 -12.65 -2.43 -12.69
C GLU A 137 -12.03 -1.13 -13.21
N LYS A 138 -12.78 -0.03 -13.17
CA LYS A 138 -12.28 1.27 -13.59
C LYS A 138 -11.15 1.74 -12.66
N ILE A 139 -11.31 1.55 -11.36
CA ILE A 139 -10.28 1.92 -10.40
C ILE A 139 -9.03 1.07 -10.58
N VAL A 140 -9.17 -0.23 -10.80
CA VAL A 140 -8.03 -1.12 -11.08
C VAL A 140 -7.23 -0.62 -12.28
N GLU A 141 -7.91 -0.23 -13.36
CA GLU A 141 -7.24 0.33 -14.56
C GLU A 141 -6.41 1.57 -14.22
N ILE A 142 -6.97 2.46 -13.39
CA ILE A 142 -6.28 3.68 -12.97
C ILE A 142 -5.03 3.34 -12.14
N LEU A 143 -5.17 2.42 -11.19
CA LEU A 143 -4.04 2.00 -10.36
C LEU A 143 -2.94 1.37 -11.19
N GLU A 144 -3.30 0.51 -12.14
CA GLU A 144 -2.33 -0.10 -13.04
C GLU A 144 -1.61 0.95 -13.90
N SER A 145 -2.35 1.94 -14.41
CA SER A 145 -1.76 3.01 -15.19
C SER A 145 -0.78 3.84 -14.39
N LEU A 146 -1.09 4.09 -13.12
CA LEU A 146 -0.17 4.79 -12.22
C LEU A 146 1.08 3.96 -11.95
N GLU A 147 0.91 2.66 -11.69
CA GLU A 147 2.02 1.76 -11.39
C GLU A 147 2.96 1.55 -12.57
N GLU A 148 2.48 1.75 -13.80
CA GLU A 148 3.29 1.66 -15.01
C GLU A 148 4.25 2.85 -15.18
N LEU A 149 4.00 3.96 -14.48
CA LEU A 149 4.90 5.11 -14.52
C LEU A 149 6.23 4.77 -13.83
N ASP A 150 7.34 5.07 -14.50
CA ASP A 150 8.67 4.68 -14.03
C ASP A 150 9.00 5.17 -12.63
N ASP A 151 8.55 6.35 -12.28
CA ASP A 151 8.86 6.96 -10.98
C ASP A 151 8.00 6.41 -9.84
N VAL A 152 6.89 5.74 -10.15
CA VAL A 152 5.94 5.28 -9.13
C VAL A 152 6.41 3.97 -8.51
N GLN A 153 6.48 3.96 -7.17
CA GLN A 153 6.88 2.81 -6.39
C GLN A 153 5.69 2.07 -5.79
N ASN A 154 4.74 2.80 -5.23
CA ASN A 154 3.56 2.22 -4.58
C ASN A 154 2.35 3.11 -4.78
N VAL A 155 1.19 2.50 -4.89
CA VAL A 155 -0.10 3.20 -5.00
C VAL A 155 -1.07 2.59 -4.00
N TYR A 156 -1.74 3.45 -3.23
CA TYR A 156 -2.73 3.02 -2.22
C TYR A 156 -4.04 3.74 -2.46
N THR A 157 -5.15 3.08 -2.18
CA THR A 157 -6.48 3.65 -2.34
C THR A 157 -7.43 3.19 -1.24
N ASN A 158 -8.50 3.94 -1.03
CA ASN A 158 -9.55 3.57 -0.11
C ASN A 158 -10.72 2.85 -0.79
N ALA A 159 -10.60 2.51 -2.06
CA ALA A 159 -11.60 1.70 -2.73
C ALA A 159 -11.53 0.26 -2.21
N ASP A 160 -12.69 -0.32 -1.90
CA ASP A 160 -12.78 -1.74 -1.60
C ASP A 160 -12.83 -2.49 -2.93
N LEU A 161 -11.72 -3.05 -3.34
CA LEU A 161 -11.60 -3.77 -4.60
C LEU A 161 -12.03 -5.23 -4.47
N GLY A 162 -12.29 -5.68 -3.25
CA GLY A 162 -12.85 -6.98 -2.98
C GLY A 162 -12.12 -8.13 -3.65
N ASN A 163 -12.81 -8.81 -4.56
CA ASN A 163 -12.30 -9.99 -5.23
C ASN A 163 -11.47 -9.70 -6.48
N ILE A 164 -11.29 -8.43 -6.84
CA ILE A 164 -10.48 -8.07 -8.00
C ILE A 164 -9.02 -8.05 -7.57
N LYS A 165 -8.21 -8.88 -8.20
CA LYS A 165 -6.78 -8.96 -7.92
C LYS A 165 -6.02 -7.96 -8.79
N LEU A 166 -5.16 -7.25 -8.16
CA LEU A 166 -4.22 -6.36 -8.84
C LEU A 166 -2.99 -7.12 -9.30
#